data_fe74dcbef8a7730a3aca616aec3fa7fe
#
_entry.id   fe74dcbef8a7730a3aca616aec3fa7fe
#
_cell.length_a   1.000
_cell.length_b   1.000
_cell.length_c   1.000
_cell.angle_alpha   90.00
_cell.angle_beta   90.00
_cell.angle_gamma   90.00
#
_symmetry.space_group_name_H-M   'P 1'
#
loop_
_entity.id
_entity.type
_entity.pdbx_description
1 polymer ?
#
loop_
_entity_poly.entity_id
_entity_poly.type
_entity_poly.pdbx_seq_one_letter_code
_entity_poly.pdbx_strand_id
1 'polypeptide(L)'
;MDLVSNKSHHQFFKKLVSLWFLPILIFFAGCAENQKDQPNVILVMADDMGWAQTGYYGHPILKTPHLDAMAENGLRMDRFYAGAPSCTPTRASVMTGRTNDRTGAFRVGSYINKQEKMLSTAFKDAGYITAHFGKWHLNMDSPDLDHPLPKSDPHNPGELGFDYWLSHTTGFDRSFDLSRNGVLEKFEGDGSEIIVEEAVRFITDELERGKPFFIVIWYSAPHGPWDASEEDIKPFLGKVDRTSAHAHGEIVAIDRSIGNLRTSLRELGIADNTLVWFTSDNGGSPNLDVRVWPSKDSFGGAGGQGMEMEYPSNCSNEIDFNLTSTQARELHGCIRGMDPDSTGYLRGFKKDFYEGGLRVPTVIEWPAGIEPRVTNFPSSTYDMFPTLIDVAG
;
A
#
# COMPACT_ATOMS: atom_id res chain seq x y z
N MET A 1 19.57 95.98 -37.02
CA MET A 1 19.56 96.58 -35.70
C MET A 1 18.68 95.65 -34.88
N ASP A 2 19.37 94.99 -34.23
CA ASP A 2 19.54 94.38 -32.92
C ASP A 2 18.78 93.04 -32.69
N LEU A 3 19.62 92.04 -32.67
CA LEU A 3 19.43 90.71 -32.11
C LEU A 3 19.23 90.76 -30.61
N VAL A 4 18.21 90.15 -30.05
CA VAL A 4 18.18 89.76 -28.65
C VAL A 4 17.89 88.20 -28.60
N SER A 5 18.87 87.56 -28.05
CA SER A 5 19.02 86.16 -27.76
C SER A 5 17.96 85.66 -26.79
N ASN A 6 17.31 84.56 -27.13
CA ASN A 6 16.43 83.82 -26.22
C ASN A 6 17.09 82.50 -25.77
N LYS A 7 17.83 82.61 -24.67
CA LYS A 7 18.36 81.45 -23.89
C LYS A 7 17.56 81.34 -22.60
N SER A 8 16.43 80.57 -22.62
CA SER A 8 15.80 80.16 -21.33
C SER A 8 14.79 79.00 -21.41
N HIS A 9 14.89 78.16 -22.40
CA HIS A 9 13.92 76.97 -22.45
C HIS A 9 14.58 75.62 -22.33
N HIS A 10 15.87 75.48 -22.03
CA HIS A 10 16.51 74.15 -22.01
C HIS A 10 16.84 73.58 -20.62
N GLN A 11 16.48 74.27 -19.54
CA GLN A 11 16.73 73.74 -18.16
C GLN A 11 15.49 73.15 -17.45
N PHE A 12 14.29 73.34 -17.99
CA PHE A 12 13.07 72.82 -17.31
C PHE A 12 12.72 71.35 -17.65
N PHE A 13 13.27 70.86 -18.76
CA PHE A 13 12.93 69.46 -19.20
C PHE A 13 13.84 68.38 -18.60
N LYS A 14 14.95 68.71 -17.96
CA LYS A 14 15.87 67.73 -17.36
C LYS A 14 15.53 67.32 -15.91
N LYS A 15 14.58 67.98 -15.24
CA LYS A 15 14.16 67.61 -13.86
C LYS A 15 12.89 66.85 -13.74
N LEU A 16 12.13 66.60 -14.81
CA LEU A 16 10.87 65.82 -14.76
C LEU A 16 11.00 64.36 -15.19
N VAL A 17 12.13 63.93 -15.74
CA VAL A 17 12.33 62.53 -16.18
C VAL A 17 12.95 61.68 -15.10
N SER A 18 13.44 62.27 -14.01
CA SER A 18 14.15 61.51 -12.93
C SER A 18 13.24 61.05 -11.78
N LEU A 19 11.94 61.33 -11.79
CA LEU A 19 11.02 60.99 -10.68
C LEU A 19 9.96 59.95 -11.02
N TRP A 20 9.98 59.35 -12.25
CA TRP A 20 9.01 58.36 -12.69
C TRP A 20 9.53 56.94 -12.78
N PHE A 21 10.80 56.69 -12.43
CA PHE A 21 11.40 55.33 -12.48
C PHE A 21 11.59 54.66 -11.12
N LEU A 22 11.09 55.23 -10.01
CA LEU A 22 11.34 54.67 -8.68
C LEU A 22 10.20 53.87 -8.03
N PRO A 23 8.94 53.73 -8.54
CA PRO A 23 7.97 52.88 -7.90
C PRO A 23 7.74 51.52 -8.59
N ILE A 24 8.51 51.13 -9.63
CA ILE A 24 8.26 49.83 -10.31
C ILE A 24 9.09 48.68 -9.72
N LEU A 25 10.01 48.93 -8.81
CA LEU A 25 10.84 47.85 -8.22
C LEU A 25 10.33 47.30 -6.88
N ILE A 26 9.14 47.67 -6.40
CA ILE A 26 8.63 47.24 -5.08
C ILE A 26 7.45 46.23 -5.23
N PHE A 27 7.02 45.87 -6.44
CA PHE A 27 5.86 44.97 -6.61
C PHE A 27 6.18 43.55 -7.06
N PHE A 28 7.47 43.14 -7.06
CA PHE A 28 7.85 41.75 -7.35
C PHE A 28 8.37 40.96 -6.13
N ALA A 29 8.25 41.50 -4.92
CA ALA A 29 8.68 40.83 -3.70
C ALA A 29 7.48 40.33 -2.84
N GLY A 30 6.39 39.96 -3.44
CA GLY A 30 5.19 39.62 -2.67
C GLY A 30 4.31 38.56 -3.29
N CYS A 31 4.86 37.41 -3.61
CA CYS A 31 4.16 36.11 -3.70
C CYS A 31 5.23 35.02 -3.83
N ALA A 32 6.13 34.92 -2.87
CA ALA A 32 6.55 33.58 -2.46
C ALA A 32 5.36 33.09 -1.61
N GLU A 33 4.31 32.58 -2.25
CA GLU A 33 3.49 31.58 -1.63
C GLU A 33 4.47 30.56 -1.04
N ASN A 34 4.40 30.33 0.28
CA ASN A 34 5.01 29.18 0.88
C ASN A 34 4.44 27.99 0.10
N GLN A 35 5.12 27.56 -0.94
CA GLN A 35 4.86 26.31 -1.61
C GLN A 35 5.16 25.29 -0.53
N LYS A 36 4.09 24.85 0.16
CA LYS A 36 4.16 23.78 1.14
C LYS A 36 4.87 22.66 0.42
N ASP A 37 6.04 22.28 0.88
CA ASP A 37 6.79 21.21 0.23
C ASP A 37 5.87 20.01 0.06
N GLN A 38 5.64 19.62 -1.19
CA GLN A 38 4.77 18.47 -1.50
C GLN A 38 5.29 17.26 -0.73
N PRO A 39 4.44 16.55 0.03
CA PRO A 39 4.91 15.41 0.82
C PRO A 39 5.27 14.23 -0.09
N ASN A 40 6.26 13.46 0.31
CA ASN A 40 6.47 12.15 -0.26
C ASN A 40 5.33 11.22 0.15
N VAL A 41 4.99 10.28 -0.71
CA VAL A 41 3.90 9.32 -0.46
C VAL A 41 4.37 7.90 -0.71
N ILE A 42 4.19 7.03 0.28
CA ILE A 42 4.49 5.60 0.18
C ILE A 42 3.23 4.82 0.55
N LEU A 43 2.71 4.05 -0.41
CA LEU A 43 1.62 3.10 -0.18
C LEU A 43 2.19 1.71 0.02
N VAL A 44 1.92 1.13 1.18
CA VAL A 44 2.37 -0.22 1.53
C VAL A 44 1.17 -1.13 1.70
N MET A 45 1.15 -2.28 1.04
CA MET A 45 0.03 -3.20 1.10
C MET A 45 0.49 -4.65 1.21
N ALA A 46 0.03 -5.32 2.27
CA ALA A 46 0.17 -6.76 2.45
C ALA A 46 -0.85 -7.52 1.56
N ASP A 47 -0.56 -8.78 1.28
CA ASP A 47 -1.41 -9.68 0.49
C ASP A 47 -2.02 -10.74 1.41
N ASP A 48 -3.33 -10.74 1.58
CA ASP A 48 -4.05 -11.66 2.44
C ASP A 48 -3.79 -11.49 3.96
N MET A 49 -3.34 -10.33 4.42
CA MET A 49 -3.18 -10.08 5.84
C MET A 49 -4.53 -9.71 6.48
N GLY A 50 -4.99 -10.55 7.39
CA GLY A 50 -6.26 -10.36 8.09
C GLY A 50 -6.22 -9.25 9.13
N TRP A 51 -7.40 -8.69 9.44
CA TRP A 51 -7.56 -7.59 10.39
C TRP A 51 -6.93 -7.86 11.75
N ALA A 52 -7.04 -9.10 12.26
CA ALA A 52 -6.53 -9.47 13.58
C ALA A 52 -5.03 -9.78 13.62
N GLN A 53 -4.34 -9.86 12.49
CA GLN A 53 -2.93 -10.28 12.40
C GLN A 53 -1.94 -9.14 12.72
N THR A 54 -2.28 -8.33 13.71
CA THR A 54 -1.42 -7.27 14.23
C THR A 54 -1.41 -7.25 15.75
N GLY A 55 -0.30 -6.82 16.35
CA GLY A 55 -0.15 -6.69 17.80
C GLY A 55 -1.12 -5.66 18.38
N TYR A 56 -1.34 -4.53 17.69
CA TYR A 56 -2.24 -3.46 18.15
C TYR A 56 -3.72 -3.87 18.17
N TYR A 57 -4.12 -4.95 17.50
CA TYR A 57 -5.44 -5.58 17.68
C TYR A 57 -5.43 -6.76 18.66
N GLY A 58 -4.29 -7.00 19.30
CA GLY A 58 -4.17 -7.97 20.39
C GLY A 58 -4.04 -9.41 19.94
N HIS A 59 -3.41 -9.68 18.79
CA HIS A 59 -3.12 -11.06 18.38
C HIS A 59 -2.40 -11.82 19.51
N PRO A 60 -2.83 -13.05 19.87
CA PRO A 60 -2.36 -13.71 21.08
C PRO A 60 -0.88 -14.08 21.04
N ILE A 61 -0.37 -14.51 19.89
CA ILE A 61 1.01 -15.02 19.75
C ILE A 61 1.85 -14.22 18.77
N LEU A 62 1.26 -13.64 17.72
CA LEU A 62 1.96 -12.81 16.76
C LEU A 62 2.28 -11.44 17.38
N LYS A 63 3.48 -10.95 17.13
CA LYS A 63 3.96 -9.63 17.58
C LYS A 63 4.39 -8.83 16.36
N THR A 64 3.91 -7.61 16.25
CA THR A 64 4.21 -6.68 15.18
C THR A 64 4.68 -5.32 15.73
N PRO A 65 5.84 -5.28 16.44
CA PRO A 65 6.26 -4.11 17.19
C PRO A 65 6.45 -2.86 16.31
N HIS A 66 6.79 -3.00 15.04
CA HIS A 66 6.99 -1.87 14.15
C HIS A 66 5.67 -1.32 13.60
N LEU A 67 4.70 -2.18 13.28
CA LEU A 67 3.34 -1.78 12.95
C LEU A 67 2.61 -1.22 14.17
N ASP A 68 2.84 -1.79 15.36
CA ASP A 68 2.29 -1.29 16.62
C ASP A 68 2.80 0.15 16.88
N ALA A 69 4.11 0.36 16.74
CA ALA A 69 4.70 1.70 16.86
C ALA A 69 4.22 2.67 15.77
N MET A 70 3.94 2.19 14.55
CA MET A 70 3.33 3.00 13.50
C MET A 70 1.89 3.41 13.88
N ALA A 71 1.12 2.49 14.46
CA ALA A 71 -0.23 2.75 14.95
C ALA A 71 -0.27 3.72 16.13
N GLU A 72 0.74 3.70 17.01
CA GLU A 72 0.89 4.65 18.12
C GLU A 72 1.26 6.06 17.64
N ASN A 73 2.05 6.17 16.59
CA ASN A 73 2.57 7.46 16.07
C ASN A 73 1.77 8.01 14.88
N GLY A 74 0.68 7.35 14.46
CA GLY A 74 -0.10 7.72 13.29
C GLY A 74 -1.61 7.64 13.49
N LEU A 75 -2.33 7.62 12.39
CA LEU A 75 -3.77 7.42 12.33
C LEU A 75 -4.08 5.93 12.16
N ARG A 76 -4.54 5.26 13.22
CA ARG A 76 -5.08 3.91 13.12
C ARG A 76 -6.56 3.97 12.69
N MET A 77 -6.90 3.26 11.63
CA MET A 77 -8.25 3.23 11.07
C MET A 77 -8.92 1.89 11.38
N ASP A 78 -9.70 1.83 12.46
CA ASP A 78 -10.31 0.57 12.93
C ASP A 78 -11.40 0.02 12.01
N ARG A 79 -11.94 0.85 11.10
CA ARG A 79 -12.98 0.49 10.13
C ARG A 79 -12.59 0.87 8.71
N PHE A 80 -11.48 0.30 8.24
CA PHE A 80 -11.04 0.46 6.86
C PHE A 80 -11.32 -0.82 6.07
N TYR A 81 -11.81 -0.67 4.85
CA TYR A 81 -12.32 -1.77 4.03
C TYR A 81 -11.62 -1.87 2.70
N ALA A 82 -11.23 -3.08 2.33
CA ALA A 82 -10.81 -3.42 0.98
C ALA A 82 -11.97 -3.20 -0.02
N GLY A 83 -11.68 -2.77 -1.22
CA GLY A 83 -12.67 -2.54 -2.27
C GLY A 83 -13.33 -3.83 -2.79
N ALA A 84 -12.71 -4.98 -2.49
CA ALA A 84 -13.26 -6.29 -2.74
C ALA A 84 -12.59 -7.32 -1.81
N PRO A 85 -13.17 -8.49 -1.57
CA PRO A 85 -12.53 -9.53 -0.76
C PRO A 85 -11.49 -10.33 -1.58
N SER A 86 -10.71 -9.67 -2.43
CA SER A 86 -9.82 -10.31 -3.40
C SER A 86 -8.78 -9.32 -3.96
N CYS A 87 -7.58 -9.82 -4.26
CA CYS A 87 -6.38 -9.06 -4.62
C CYS A 87 -6.57 -8.09 -5.80
N THR A 88 -6.73 -8.60 -7.04
CA THR A 88 -6.81 -7.78 -8.27
C THR A 88 -7.86 -6.68 -8.20
N PRO A 89 -9.12 -6.97 -7.79
CA PRO A 89 -10.14 -5.94 -7.69
C PRO A 89 -9.80 -4.84 -6.67
N THR A 90 -9.26 -5.19 -5.51
CA THR A 90 -8.85 -4.20 -4.51
C THR A 90 -7.68 -3.36 -4.99
N ARG A 91 -6.65 -3.97 -5.60
CA ARG A 91 -5.49 -3.25 -6.16
C ARG A 91 -5.93 -2.23 -7.22
N ALA A 92 -6.90 -2.60 -8.05
CA ALA A 92 -7.51 -1.67 -9.02
C ALA A 92 -8.25 -0.52 -8.33
N SER A 93 -8.97 -0.77 -7.24
CA SER A 93 -9.67 0.27 -6.47
C SER A 93 -8.68 1.26 -5.81
N VAL A 94 -7.55 0.77 -5.28
CA VAL A 94 -6.47 1.62 -4.75
C VAL A 94 -5.93 2.55 -5.83
N MET A 95 -5.62 1.99 -7.00
CA MET A 95 -4.96 2.76 -8.06
C MET A 95 -5.88 3.74 -8.78
N THR A 96 -7.21 3.58 -8.70
CA THR A 96 -8.17 4.37 -9.48
C THR A 96 -9.22 5.11 -8.67
N GLY A 97 -9.45 4.73 -7.41
CA GLY A 97 -10.58 5.21 -6.61
C GLY A 97 -11.95 4.76 -7.16
N ARG A 98 -11.97 3.77 -8.06
CA ARG A 98 -13.20 3.33 -8.75
C ARG A 98 -13.59 1.91 -8.39
N THR A 99 -14.88 1.64 -8.51
CA THR A 99 -15.42 0.29 -8.32
C THR A 99 -14.91 -0.66 -9.40
N ASN A 100 -14.82 -1.94 -9.05
CA ASN A 100 -14.28 -2.99 -9.92
C ASN A 100 -15.04 -3.10 -11.23
N ASP A 101 -16.36 -2.89 -11.22
CA ASP A 101 -17.22 -2.90 -12.40
C ASP A 101 -16.82 -1.85 -13.45
N ARG A 102 -16.20 -0.76 -13.01
CA ARG A 102 -15.71 0.31 -13.91
C ARG A 102 -14.31 0.04 -14.43
N THR A 103 -13.46 -0.53 -13.59
CA THR A 103 -12.04 -0.71 -13.92
C THR A 103 -11.76 -1.88 -14.84
N GLY A 104 -12.69 -2.82 -15.03
CA GLY A 104 -12.49 -4.09 -15.73
C GLY A 104 -11.86 -5.18 -14.87
N ALA A 105 -11.37 -4.83 -13.69
CA ALA A 105 -10.68 -5.76 -12.79
C ALA A 105 -11.69 -6.45 -11.84
N PHE A 106 -12.57 -7.29 -12.39
CA PHE A 106 -13.68 -7.92 -11.63
C PHE A 106 -13.25 -9.05 -10.72
N ARG A 107 -12.16 -9.73 -11.03
CA ARG A 107 -11.70 -10.94 -10.35
C ARG A 107 -10.18 -11.08 -10.45
N VAL A 108 -9.63 -11.98 -9.67
CA VAL A 108 -8.22 -12.40 -9.81
C VAL A 108 -7.97 -12.87 -11.25
N GLY A 109 -6.89 -12.43 -11.85
CA GLY A 109 -6.54 -12.72 -13.25
C GLY A 109 -7.22 -11.81 -14.29
N SER A 110 -7.95 -10.77 -13.86
CA SER A 110 -8.37 -9.70 -14.75
C SER A 110 -7.26 -8.65 -14.90
N TYR A 111 -7.34 -7.86 -15.94
CA TYR A 111 -6.50 -6.68 -16.12
C TYR A 111 -7.32 -5.40 -15.96
N ILE A 112 -6.62 -4.33 -15.59
CA ILE A 112 -7.23 -3.01 -15.48
C ILE A 112 -7.39 -2.35 -16.86
N ASN A 113 -8.51 -1.68 -17.09
CA ASN A 113 -8.72 -0.94 -18.34
C ASN A 113 -7.70 0.21 -18.45
N LYS A 114 -7.00 0.30 -19.59
CA LYS A 114 -5.95 1.32 -19.84
C LYS A 114 -6.46 2.77 -19.87
N GLN A 115 -7.74 2.98 -20.08
CA GLN A 115 -8.37 4.31 -20.04
C GLN A 115 -8.63 4.82 -18.63
N GLU A 116 -8.41 4.01 -17.61
CA GLU A 116 -8.56 4.44 -16.23
C GLU A 116 -7.44 5.42 -15.85
N LYS A 117 -7.80 6.50 -15.15
CA LYS A 117 -6.80 7.40 -14.56
C LYS A 117 -6.20 6.72 -13.33
N MET A 118 -4.92 6.44 -13.39
CA MET A 118 -4.16 5.78 -12.33
C MET A 118 -3.57 6.81 -11.36
N LEU A 119 -3.41 6.44 -10.07
CA LEU A 119 -2.65 7.25 -9.10
C LEU A 119 -1.24 7.56 -9.60
N SER A 120 -0.53 6.57 -10.16
CA SER A 120 0.80 6.74 -10.77
C SER A 120 0.83 7.88 -11.79
N THR A 121 -0.15 7.90 -12.71
CA THR A 121 -0.26 8.97 -13.72
C THR A 121 -0.62 10.32 -13.08
N ALA A 122 -1.52 10.33 -12.09
CA ALA A 122 -1.92 11.57 -11.43
C ALA A 122 -0.76 12.21 -10.66
N PHE A 123 0.00 11.42 -9.90
CA PHE A 123 1.20 11.88 -9.20
C PHE A 123 2.30 12.34 -10.17
N LYS A 124 2.50 11.61 -11.26
CA LYS A 124 3.45 12.02 -12.31
C LYS A 124 3.08 13.37 -12.93
N ASP A 125 1.79 13.60 -13.22
CA ASP A 125 1.29 14.88 -13.70
C ASP A 125 1.47 16.02 -12.68
N ALA A 126 1.45 15.69 -11.38
CA ALA A 126 1.74 16.62 -10.28
C ALA A 126 3.26 16.84 -10.04
N GLY A 127 4.13 16.23 -10.85
CA GLY A 127 5.59 16.43 -10.79
C GLY A 127 6.37 15.44 -9.92
N TYR A 128 5.70 14.44 -9.36
CA TYR A 128 6.34 13.38 -8.60
C TYR A 128 7.10 12.41 -9.50
N ILE A 129 8.16 11.81 -8.95
CA ILE A 129 8.70 10.58 -9.51
C ILE A 129 7.94 9.38 -8.95
N THR A 130 7.66 8.38 -9.79
CA THR A 130 6.74 7.30 -9.42
C THR A 130 7.42 5.94 -9.54
N ALA A 131 7.26 5.08 -8.52
CA ALA A 131 7.85 3.75 -8.52
C ALA A 131 6.93 2.68 -7.92
N HIS A 132 7.05 1.44 -8.43
CA HIS A 132 6.34 0.27 -7.93
C HIS A 132 7.31 -0.86 -7.57
N PHE A 133 7.11 -1.47 -6.40
CA PHE A 133 7.90 -2.60 -5.92
C PHE A 133 7.00 -3.76 -5.48
N GLY A 134 7.31 -4.96 -5.96
CA GLY A 134 6.67 -6.19 -5.54
C GLY A 134 5.53 -6.69 -6.43
N LYS A 135 4.48 -7.23 -5.85
CA LYS A 135 3.36 -7.86 -6.55
C LYS A 135 2.50 -6.83 -7.29
N TRP A 136 2.36 -6.99 -8.60
CA TRP A 136 1.55 -6.08 -9.42
C TRP A 136 0.08 -6.51 -9.53
N HIS A 137 -0.16 -7.67 -10.09
CA HIS A 137 -1.46 -8.35 -10.19
C HIS A 137 -2.59 -7.54 -10.88
N LEU A 138 -2.24 -6.59 -11.77
CA LEU A 138 -3.17 -5.78 -12.56
C LEU A 138 -3.00 -5.96 -14.08
N ASN A 139 -2.16 -6.92 -14.49
CA ASN A 139 -1.73 -7.12 -15.89
C ASN A 139 -2.35 -8.31 -16.59
N MET A 140 -3.33 -9.03 -16.01
CA MET A 140 -3.41 -10.41 -16.40
C MET A 140 -4.72 -10.92 -16.90
N ASP A 141 -4.60 -11.75 -17.92
CA ASP A 141 -5.49 -12.86 -18.26
C ASP A 141 -4.68 -14.02 -18.89
N SER A 142 -3.60 -14.50 -18.23
CA SER A 142 -2.78 -15.61 -18.70
C SER A 142 -2.93 -16.83 -17.77
N PRO A 143 -2.99 -18.06 -18.29
CA PRO A 143 -2.95 -19.27 -17.47
C PRO A 143 -1.63 -19.43 -16.69
N ASP A 144 -0.60 -18.69 -17.08
CA ASP A 144 0.72 -18.70 -16.48
C ASP A 144 0.89 -17.49 -15.57
N LEU A 145 0.31 -17.56 -14.38
CA LEU A 145 0.28 -16.45 -13.42
C LEU A 145 1.63 -16.23 -12.70
N ASP A 146 2.47 -17.24 -12.70
CA ASP A 146 3.67 -17.31 -11.88
C ASP A 146 4.93 -17.00 -12.69
N HIS A 147 5.00 -15.78 -13.21
CA HIS A 147 6.19 -15.31 -13.91
C HIS A 147 6.44 -13.82 -13.64
N PRO A 148 7.70 -13.38 -13.70
CA PRO A 148 8.05 -11.97 -13.66
C PRO A 148 7.44 -11.22 -14.85
N LEU A 149 7.10 -9.95 -14.65
CA LEU A 149 6.47 -9.08 -15.65
C LEU A 149 7.41 -8.79 -16.83
N PRO A 150 7.08 -9.19 -18.08
CA PRO A 150 7.86 -8.80 -19.22
C PRO A 150 7.62 -7.34 -19.60
N LYS A 151 8.63 -6.69 -20.16
CA LYS A 151 8.50 -5.32 -20.69
C LYS A 151 7.43 -5.17 -21.76
N SER A 152 7.16 -6.25 -22.50
CA SER A 152 6.16 -6.30 -23.55
C SER A 152 4.72 -6.44 -23.06
N ASP A 153 4.51 -6.69 -21.76
CA ASP A 153 3.16 -6.74 -21.21
C ASP A 153 2.52 -5.36 -21.30
N PRO A 154 1.38 -5.22 -21.98
CA PRO A 154 0.74 -3.92 -22.17
C PRO A 154 0.14 -3.32 -20.90
N HIS A 155 0.09 -4.06 -19.79
CA HIS A 155 -0.42 -3.64 -18.50
C HIS A 155 0.65 -3.69 -17.40
N ASN A 156 1.96 -3.69 -17.76
CA ASN A 156 3.03 -3.58 -16.79
C ASN A 156 2.96 -2.22 -16.07
N PRO A 157 3.60 -2.06 -14.90
CA PRO A 157 3.54 -0.80 -14.15
C PRO A 157 3.99 0.44 -14.95
N GLY A 158 4.98 0.30 -15.83
CA GLY A 158 5.46 1.39 -16.69
C GLY A 158 4.42 1.88 -17.70
N GLU A 159 3.69 0.95 -18.34
CA GLU A 159 2.57 1.25 -19.24
C GLU A 159 1.37 1.90 -18.51
N LEU A 160 1.30 1.71 -17.20
CA LEU A 160 0.27 2.28 -16.31
C LEU A 160 0.79 3.45 -15.46
N GLY A 161 1.88 4.11 -15.90
CA GLY A 161 2.30 5.43 -15.44
C GLY A 161 3.46 5.48 -14.45
N PHE A 162 4.03 4.36 -14.02
CA PHE A 162 5.21 4.37 -13.17
C PHE A 162 6.49 4.66 -13.97
N ASP A 163 7.38 5.49 -13.43
CA ASP A 163 8.69 5.79 -14.02
C ASP A 163 9.69 4.65 -13.81
N TYR A 164 9.55 3.95 -12.68
CA TYR A 164 10.40 2.82 -12.29
C TYR A 164 9.56 1.69 -11.69
N TRP A 165 9.99 0.45 -11.92
CA TRP A 165 9.34 -0.70 -11.28
C TRP A 165 10.29 -1.90 -11.13
N LEU A 166 10.17 -2.59 -10.00
CA LEU A 166 10.77 -3.87 -9.70
C LEU A 166 9.65 -4.80 -9.24
N SER A 167 9.10 -5.60 -10.14
CA SER A 167 7.79 -6.20 -9.90
C SER A 167 7.68 -7.63 -10.39
N HIS A 168 6.74 -8.35 -9.80
CA HIS A 168 6.28 -9.67 -10.21
C HIS A 168 4.78 -9.62 -10.54
N THR A 169 4.30 -10.53 -11.38
CA THR A 169 2.87 -10.62 -11.71
C THR A 169 2.05 -10.97 -10.47
N THR A 170 2.44 -12.03 -9.75
CA THR A 170 1.73 -12.55 -8.59
C THR A 170 2.64 -12.67 -7.36
N GLY A 171 2.78 -13.88 -6.80
CA GLY A 171 3.50 -14.15 -5.58
C GLY A 171 5.00 -14.41 -5.78
N PHE A 172 5.78 -14.10 -4.77
CA PHE A 172 7.22 -14.38 -4.65
C PHE A 172 7.58 -14.42 -3.16
N ASP A 173 8.43 -15.36 -2.74
CA ASP A 173 8.75 -15.53 -1.31
C ASP A 173 10.25 -15.42 -1.03
N ARG A 174 11.04 -16.49 -1.23
CA ARG A 174 12.45 -16.52 -0.79
C ARG A 174 13.49 -16.69 -1.89
N SER A 175 13.19 -17.35 -2.96
CA SER A 175 14.12 -17.56 -4.09
C SER A 175 13.32 -17.31 -5.36
N PHE A 176 13.44 -16.10 -5.89
CA PHE A 176 12.51 -15.60 -6.90
C PHE A 176 13.20 -14.69 -7.91
N ASP A 177 12.54 -14.50 -9.03
CA ASP A 177 12.92 -13.51 -10.02
C ASP A 177 11.93 -12.32 -9.97
N LEU A 178 12.46 -11.10 -10.03
CA LEU A 178 11.67 -9.89 -10.27
C LEU A 178 12.07 -9.27 -11.61
N SER A 179 11.18 -8.51 -12.16
CA SER A 179 11.43 -7.73 -13.36
C SER A 179 11.71 -6.27 -13.01
N ARG A 180 12.95 -5.81 -13.25
CA ARG A 180 13.34 -4.40 -13.14
C ARG A 180 13.14 -3.72 -14.48
N ASN A 181 12.06 -2.96 -14.63
CA ASN A 181 11.71 -2.28 -15.88
C ASN A 181 11.71 -3.23 -17.11
N GLY A 182 11.33 -4.50 -16.89
CA GLY A 182 11.28 -5.52 -17.93
C GLY A 182 12.54 -6.38 -18.08
N VAL A 183 13.56 -6.18 -17.25
CA VAL A 183 14.76 -7.02 -17.17
C VAL A 183 14.67 -7.94 -15.97
N LEU A 184 14.83 -9.24 -16.18
CA LEU A 184 14.76 -10.22 -15.10
C LEU A 184 16.01 -10.17 -14.22
N GLU A 185 15.80 -10.16 -12.92
CA GLU A 185 16.83 -10.23 -11.90
C GLU A 185 16.44 -11.26 -10.83
N LYS A 186 17.40 -12.10 -10.46
CA LYS A 186 17.21 -13.13 -9.44
C LYS A 186 17.57 -12.59 -8.07
N PHE A 187 16.72 -12.89 -7.08
CA PHE A 187 16.87 -12.53 -5.69
C PHE A 187 16.84 -13.76 -4.79
N GLU A 188 17.62 -13.71 -3.72
CA GLU A 188 17.69 -14.72 -2.66
C GLU A 188 17.48 -14.03 -1.31
N GLY A 189 16.58 -14.52 -0.50
CA GLY A 189 16.23 -13.92 0.79
C GLY A 189 14.73 -13.69 0.92
N ASP A 190 14.32 -12.98 1.96
CA ASP A 190 12.93 -12.67 2.20
C ASP A 190 12.42 -11.60 1.23
N GLY A 191 11.32 -11.90 0.54
CA GLY A 191 10.75 -11.02 -0.48
C GLY A 191 10.27 -9.69 0.08
N SER A 192 9.72 -9.68 1.30
CA SER A 192 9.24 -8.46 1.95
C SER A 192 10.38 -7.50 2.29
N GLU A 193 11.50 -8.04 2.77
CA GLU A 193 12.68 -7.24 3.10
C GLU A 193 13.35 -6.71 1.83
N ILE A 194 13.52 -7.55 0.82
CA ILE A 194 14.19 -7.20 -0.45
C ILE A 194 13.49 -6.05 -1.16
N ILE A 195 12.15 -6.10 -1.31
CA ILE A 195 11.46 -5.01 -2.03
C ILE A 195 11.48 -3.68 -1.26
N VAL A 196 11.55 -3.71 0.06
CA VAL A 196 11.71 -2.51 0.88
C VAL A 196 13.13 -1.97 0.78
N GLU A 197 14.16 -2.82 0.82
CA GLU A 197 15.56 -2.41 0.60
C GLU A 197 15.74 -1.76 -0.76
N GLU A 198 15.16 -2.33 -1.81
CA GLU A 198 15.20 -1.78 -3.16
C GLU A 198 14.44 -0.44 -3.26
N ALA A 199 13.31 -0.32 -2.57
CA ALA A 199 12.58 0.95 -2.48
C ALA A 199 13.41 2.03 -1.74
N VAL A 200 14.09 1.68 -0.66
CA VAL A 200 14.98 2.60 0.08
C VAL A 200 16.18 3.03 -0.78
N ARG A 201 16.78 2.11 -1.55
CA ARG A 201 17.84 2.48 -2.51
C ARG A 201 17.32 3.48 -3.54
N PHE A 202 16.17 3.20 -4.14
CA PHE A 202 15.52 4.10 -5.08
C PHE A 202 15.25 5.49 -4.45
N ILE A 203 14.72 5.54 -3.22
CA ILE A 203 14.50 6.80 -2.49
C ILE A 203 15.82 7.56 -2.33
N THR A 204 16.88 6.88 -1.91
CA THR A 204 18.20 7.49 -1.70
C THR A 204 18.74 8.11 -2.98
N ASP A 205 18.64 7.41 -4.11
CA ASP A 205 19.09 7.88 -5.43
C ASP A 205 18.27 9.08 -5.93
N GLU A 206 16.94 9.11 -5.63
CA GLU A 206 16.05 10.18 -6.09
C GLU A 206 16.09 11.44 -5.21
N LEU A 207 16.49 11.33 -3.93
CA LEU A 207 16.64 12.50 -3.04
C LEU A 207 17.62 13.54 -3.61
N GLU A 208 18.67 13.10 -4.30
CA GLU A 208 19.63 14.01 -4.95
C GLU A 208 18.98 14.87 -6.06
N ARG A 209 17.85 14.43 -6.62
CA ARG A 209 17.11 15.13 -7.67
C ARG A 209 16.13 16.17 -7.16
N GLY A 210 15.86 16.17 -5.84
CA GLY A 210 15.03 17.16 -5.17
C GLY A 210 13.54 17.14 -5.59
N LYS A 211 13.03 16.00 -6.10
CA LYS A 211 11.62 15.83 -6.44
C LYS A 211 10.91 15.01 -5.38
N PRO A 212 9.63 15.29 -5.10
CA PRO A 212 8.81 14.41 -4.29
C PRO A 212 8.60 13.08 -5.02
N PHE A 213 8.38 12.01 -4.27
CA PHE A 213 8.14 10.68 -4.82
C PHE A 213 6.79 10.10 -4.39
N PHE A 214 6.20 9.30 -5.29
CA PHE A 214 5.07 8.42 -5.05
C PHE A 214 5.51 6.98 -5.26
N ILE A 215 5.56 6.21 -4.19
CA ILE A 215 6.03 4.83 -4.19
C ILE A 215 4.93 3.89 -3.75
N VAL A 216 4.80 2.79 -4.46
CA VAL A 216 3.90 1.68 -4.12
C VAL A 216 4.74 0.45 -3.81
N ILE A 217 4.61 -0.09 -2.59
CA ILE A 217 5.28 -1.30 -2.11
C ILE A 217 4.18 -2.33 -1.81
N TRP A 218 4.01 -3.30 -2.69
CA TRP A 218 3.01 -4.35 -2.53
C TRP A 218 3.68 -5.68 -2.27
N TYR A 219 3.52 -6.17 -1.05
CA TYR A 219 4.05 -7.46 -0.64
C TYR A 219 3.38 -8.61 -1.39
N SER A 220 4.08 -9.74 -1.48
CA SER A 220 3.50 -11.05 -1.76
C SER A 220 2.98 -11.71 -0.48
N ALA A 221 3.68 -11.49 0.62
CA ALA A 221 3.36 -12.05 1.93
C ALA A 221 2.15 -11.31 2.59
N PRO A 222 1.40 -11.99 3.47
CA PRO A 222 1.46 -13.41 3.80
C PRO A 222 0.54 -14.30 2.95
N HIS A 223 0.55 -14.15 1.62
CA HIS A 223 -0.21 -15.00 0.69
C HIS A 223 0.47 -16.38 0.54
N GLY A 224 -0.27 -17.46 0.73
CA GLY A 224 0.27 -18.81 0.54
C GLY A 224 0.63 -19.12 -0.93
N PRO A 225 1.56 -20.07 -1.18
CA PRO A 225 2.20 -20.94 -0.18
C PRO A 225 3.21 -20.17 0.67
N TRP A 226 3.31 -20.52 1.96
CA TRP A 226 4.13 -19.81 2.92
C TRP A 226 5.53 -20.42 3.04
N ASP A 227 6.57 -19.58 2.95
CA ASP A 227 7.99 -19.97 3.06
C ASP A 227 8.81 -18.96 3.89
N ALA A 228 8.41 -18.75 5.14
CA ALA A 228 9.18 -17.93 6.06
C ALA A 228 10.47 -18.61 6.51
N SER A 229 11.45 -17.83 6.99
CA SER A 229 12.71 -18.34 7.51
C SER A 229 12.52 -19.20 8.77
N GLU A 230 13.43 -20.14 9.01
CA GLU A 230 13.47 -20.96 10.24
C GLU A 230 13.57 -20.07 11.50
N GLU A 231 14.20 -18.91 11.43
CA GLU A 231 14.29 -17.94 12.51
C GLU A 231 12.92 -17.32 12.81
N ASP A 232 12.20 -16.94 11.78
CA ASP A 232 10.89 -16.27 11.90
C ASP A 232 9.78 -17.23 12.35
N ILE A 233 9.84 -18.52 11.99
CA ILE A 233 8.88 -19.51 12.46
C ILE A 233 9.13 -19.99 13.88
N LYS A 234 10.38 -19.90 14.35
CA LYS A 234 10.80 -20.48 15.67
C LYS A 234 9.94 -20.03 16.86
N PRO A 235 9.48 -18.77 16.99
CA PRO A 235 8.63 -18.34 18.09
C PRO A 235 7.24 -19.04 18.12
N PHE A 236 6.82 -19.61 17.02
CA PHE A 236 5.48 -20.19 16.82
C PHE A 236 5.47 -21.71 16.92
N LEU A 237 6.63 -22.36 16.77
CA LEU A 237 6.74 -23.83 16.84
C LEU A 237 6.24 -24.33 18.22
N GLY A 238 5.36 -25.35 18.18
CA GLY A 238 4.70 -25.89 19.37
C GLY A 238 3.50 -25.10 19.89
N LYS A 239 3.22 -23.92 19.32
CA LYS A 239 2.00 -23.14 19.63
C LYS A 239 0.95 -23.30 18.53
N VAL A 240 1.39 -23.43 17.30
CA VAL A 240 0.56 -23.70 16.11
C VAL A 240 1.21 -24.80 15.28
N ASP A 241 0.52 -25.31 14.27
CA ASP A 241 1.12 -26.21 13.28
C ASP A 241 2.21 -25.47 12.46
N ARG A 242 3.07 -26.25 11.76
CA ARG A 242 4.21 -25.68 11.05
C ARG A 242 3.79 -24.74 9.90
N THR A 243 2.69 -25.01 9.24
CA THR A 243 2.18 -24.19 8.14
C THR A 243 1.72 -22.82 8.66
N SER A 244 0.94 -22.81 9.73
CA SER A 244 0.55 -21.58 10.42
C SER A 244 1.76 -20.83 10.96
N ALA A 245 2.82 -21.54 11.42
CA ALA A 245 4.07 -20.91 11.83
C ALA A 245 4.76 -20.18 10.69
N HIS A 246 4.77 -20.73 9.45
CA HIS A 246 5.29 -20.04 8.28
C HIS A 246 4.45 -18.79 7.93
N ALA A 247 3.12 -18.89 7.95
CA ALA A 247 2.23 -17.75 7.71
C ALA A 247 2.49 -16.60 8.72
N HIS A 248 2.69 -16.94 9.99
CA HIS A 248 3.05 -15.93 11.01
C HIS A 248 4.47 -15.39 10.82
N GLY A 249 5.41 -16.23 10.40
CA GLY A 249 6.79 -15.84 10.10
C GLY A 249 6.89 -14.82 8.99
N GLU A 250 6.06 -14.94 7.95
CA GLU A 250 5.99 -13.94 6.88
C GLU A 250 5.49 -12.58 7.37
N ILE A 251 4.53 -12.56 8.31
CA ILE A 251 4.07 -11.30 8.93
C ILE A 251 5.17 -10.68 9.80
N VAL A 252 6.00 -11.50 10.46
CA VAL A 252 7.18 -11.00 11.19
C VAL A 252 8.16 -10.33 10.23
N ALA A 253 8.40 -10.89 9.04
CA ALA A 253 9.25 -10.29 8.02
C ALA A 253 8.66 -8.98 7.46
N ILE A 254 7.34 -8.93 7.21
CA ILE A 254 6.65 -7.68 6.86
C ILE A 254 6.88 -6.62 7.95
N ASP A 255 6.61 -6.95 9.21
CA ASP A 255 6.76 -6.01 10.32
C ASP A 255 8.21 -5.48 10.42
N ARG A 256 9.20 -6.36 10.30
CA ARG A 256 10.61 -6.00 10.29
C ARG A 256 10.95 -5.07 9.12
N SER A 257 10.44 -5.34 7.92
CA SER A 257 10.65 -4.51 6.74
C SER A 257 10.03 -3.11 6.88
N ILE A 258 8.85 -3.00 7.50
CA ILE A 258 8.24 -1.71 7.89
C ILE A 258 9.15 -0.96 8.89
N GLY A 259 9.73 -1.66 9.84
CA GLY A 259 10.72 -1.10 10.76
C GLY A 259 11.93 -0.51 10.04
N ASN A 260 12.46 -1.24 9.07
CA ASN A 260 13.58 -0.81 8.23
C ASN A 260 13.21 0.42 7.39
N LEU A 261 12.05 0.42 6.73
CA LEU A 261 11.56 1.56 5.96
C LEU A 261 11.47 2.82 6.84
N ARG A 262 10.77 2.73 7.98
CA ARG A 262 10.60 3.85 8.92
C ARG A 262 11.93 4.37 9.47
N THR A 263 12.88 3.48 9.73
CA THR A 263 14.23 3.85 10.19
C THR A 263 14.99 4.57 9.09
N SER A 264 15.00 4.05 7.88
CA SER A 264 15.67 4.68 6.73
C SER A 264 15.11 6.06 6.42
N LEU A 265 13.79 6.25 6.46
CA LEU A 265 13.17 7.58 6.25
C LEU A 265 13.62 8.60 7.32
N ARG A 266 13.79 8.18 8.58
CA ARG A 266 14.33 9.02 9.66
C ARG A 266 15.81 9.34 9.46
N GLU A 267 16.62 8.36 9.10
CA GLU A 267 18.05 8.54 8.84
C GLU A 267 18.33 9.45 7.64
N LEU A 268 17.47 9.38 6.61
CA LEU A 268 17.49 10.29 5.46
C LEU A 268 16.92 11.68 5.77
N GLY A 269 16.35 11.90 6.95
CA GLY A 269 15.79 13.19 7.38
C GLY A 269 14.51 13.61 6.67
N ILE A 270 13.77 12.67 6.08
CA ILE A 270 12.55 12.94 5.30
C ILE A 270 11.27 12.37 5.94
N ALA A 271 11.38 11.68 7.08
CA ALA A 271 10.23 11.03 7.72
C ALA A 271 9.07 12.00 8.00
N ASP A 272 9.38 13.23 8.45
CA ASP A 272 8.37 14.22 8.82
C ASP A 272 7.47 14.60 7.63
N ASN A 273 8.04 14.72 6.42
CA ASN A 273 7.32 15.07 5.20
C ASN A 273 7.06 13.85 4.28
N THR A 274 6.96 12.66 4.86
CA THR A 274 6.61 11.44 4.12
C THR A 274 5.36 10.81 4.72
N LEU A 275 4.30 10.69 3.92
CA LEU A 275 3.10 9.94 4.24
C LEU A 275 3.35 8.46 3.93
N VAL A 276 3.29 7.61 4.95
CA VAL A 276 3.32 6.14 4.80
C VAL A 276 1.94 5.59 5.14
N TRP A 277 1.30 4.93 4.18
CA TRP A 277 -0.02 4.31 4.35
C TRP A 277 0.10 2.80 4.23
N PHE A 278 -0.03 2.09 5.36
CA PHE A 278 -0.06 0.64 5.41
C PHE A 278 -1.48 0.10 5.42
N THR A 279 -1.75 -0.95 4.63
CA THR A 279 -3.02 -1.70 4.63
C THR A 279 -2.83 -3.12 4.10
N SER A 280 -3.92 -3.88 3.92
CA SER A 280 -3.96 -5.16 3.20
C SER A 280 -4.95 -5.10 2.05
N ASP A 281 -4.78 -5.96 1.06
CA ASP A 281 -5.64 -5.98 -0.13
C ASP A 281 -6.97 -6.71 0.08
N ASN A 282 -7.07 -7.59 1.05
CA ASN A 282 -8.30 -8.23 1.52
C ASN A 282 -8.10 -8.83 2.91
N GLY A 283 -9.17 -9.33 3.49
CA GLY A 283 -9.09 -10.09 4.74
C GLY A 283 -8.26 -11.35 4.60
N GLY A 284 -7.80 -11.88 5.73
CA GLY A 284 -6.89 -13.02 5.78
C GLY A 284 -7.42 -14.23 5.01
N SER A 285 -6.49 -14.95 4.40
CA SER A 285 -6.77 -16.27 3.86
C SER A 285 -6.90 -17.24 5.02
N PRO A 286 -7.91 -18.13 5.04
CA PRO A 286 -8.01 -19.10 6.11
C PRO A 286 -6.74 -19.95 6.14
N ASN A 287 -6.19 -20.17 7.32
CA ASN A 287 -5.13 -21.14 7.56
C ASN A 287 -5.70 -22.55 7.37
N LEU A 288 -5.88 -22.93 6.11
CA LEU A 288 -6.27 -24.30 5.78
C LEU A 288 -5.08 -25.18 6.13
N ASP A 289 -5.30 -26.13 7.03
CA ASP A 289 -4.37 -27.24 7.23
C ASP A 289 -4.04 -27.81 5.84
N VAL A 290 -2.79 -27.68 5.41
CA VAL A 290 -2.32 -28.09 4.06
C VAL A 290 -2.67 -29.54 3.73
N ARG A 291 -2.95 -30.35 4.76
CA ARG A 291 -3.46 -31.73 4.59
C ARG A 291 -4.81 -31.82 3.87
N VAL A 292 -5.52 -30.71 3.72
CA VAL A 292 -6.85 -30.65 3.06
C VAL A 292 -6.78 -30.09 1.64
N TRP A 293 -5.60 -29.63 1.18
CA TRP A 293 -5.43 -29.17 -0.20
C TRP A 293 -5.28 -30.38 -1.14
N PRO A 294 -6.24 -30.64 -2.03
CA PRO A 294 -5.99 -31.57 -3.12
C PRO A 294 -5.03 -30.93 -4.08
N SER A 295 -3.93 -31.61 -4.38
CA SER A 295 -2.90 -31.43 -5.40
C SER A 295 -2.79 -30.04 -6.11
N LYS A 296 -1.60 -29.69 -6.58
CA LYS A 296 -1.25 -28.50 -7.40
C LYS A 296 -2.26 -28.14 -8.51
N ASP A 297 -3.04 -29.09 -8.97
CA ASP A 297 -4.03 -28.93 -10.04
C ASP A 297 -5.33 -28.24 -9.61
N SER A 298 -5.52 -27.97 -8.32
CA SER A 298 -6.74 -27.35 -7.80
C SER A 298 -6.74 -25.83 -7.81
N PHE A 299 -5.60 -25.18 -8.06
CA PHE A 299 -5.49 -23.72 -8.16
C PHE A 299 -6.01 -23.15 -9.51
N GLY A 300 -6.16 -23.97 -10.54
CA GLY A 300 -6.55 -23.55 -11.91
C GLY A 300 -8.05 -23.61 -12.23
N GLY A 301 -8.91 -23.95 -11.30
CA GLY A 301 -10.34 -24.12 -11.57
C GLY A 301 -11.19 -22.90 -11.23
N ALA A 302 -11.62 -22.13 -12.20
CA ALA A 302 -12.80 -21.28 -12.09
C ALA A 302 -14.03 -22.16 -11.75
N GLY A 303 -14.42 -22.22 -10.51
CA GLY A 303 -15.57 -22.98 -10.04
C GLY A 303 -15.27 -23.67 -8.72
N GLY A 304 -15.23 -22.89 -7.66
CA GLY A 304 -15.13 -23.42 -6.31
C GLY A 304 -16.30 -24.35 -6.02
N GLN A 305 -16.08 -25.64 -6.16
CA GLN A 305 -16.93 -26.61 -5.48
C GLN A 305 -16.59 -26.48 -4.00
N GLY A 306 -17.58 -26.11 -3.20
CA GLY A 306 -17.43 -25.88 -1.78
C GLY A 306 -16.75 -27.07 -1.12
N MET A 307 -15.63 -26.82 -0.45
CA MET A 307 -15.10 -27.78 0.50
C MET A 307 -16.12 -27.97 1.61
N GLU A 308 -16.65 -29.14 1.77
CA GLU A 308 -17.34 -29.54 2.99
C GLU A 308 -16.28 -29.61 4.09
N MET A 309 -16.22 -28.58 4.95
CA MET A 309 -15.46 -28.67 6.18
C MET A 309 -16.24 -29.50 7.19
N GLU A 310 -15.67 -30.57 7.70
CA GLU A 310 -16.23 -31.28 8.84
C GLU A 310 -16.12 -30.38 10.10
N TYR A 311 -17.25 -29.97 10.60
CA TYR A 311 -17.34 -29.20 11.85
C TYR A 311 -17.33 -30.12 13.06
N PRO A 312 -16.72 -29.70 14.19
CA PRO A 312 -16.85 -30.43 15.43
C PRO A 312 -18.32 -30.61 15.82
N SER A 313 -18.67 -31.83 16.26
CA SER A 313 -20.05 -32.23 16.57
C SER A 313 -20.72 -31.47 17.74
N ASN A 314 -19.96 -30.64 18.44
CA ASN A 314 -20.40 -29.87 19.60
C ASN A 314 -20.68 -28.37 19.28
N CYS A 315 -20.73 -28.00 18.01
CA CYS A 315 -20.99 -26.60 17.62
C CYS A 315 -22.48 -26.25 17.79
N SER A 316 -22.75 -25.14 18.46
CA SER A 316 -24.07 -24.50 18.55
C SER A 316 -24.35 -23.66 17.32
N ASN A 317 -25.59 -23.70 16.80
CA ASN A 317 -26.05 -22.85 15.70
C ASN A 317 -26.50 -21.46 16.14
N GLU A 318 -26.45 -21.17 17.45
CA GLU A 318 -26.82 -19.86 18.00
C GLU A 318 -25.61 -18.92 18.02
N ILE A 319 -25.70 -17.81 17.32
CA ILE A 319 -24.69 -16.77 17.27
C ILE A 319 -25.04 -15.72 18.33
N ASP A 320 -24.26 -15.61 19.38
CA ASP A 320 -24.31 -14.47 20.29
C ASP A 320 -23.37 -13.38 19.79
N PHE A 321 -23.92 -12.28 19.30
CA PHE A 321 -23.16 -11.12 18.79
C PHE A 321 -22.49 -10.29 19.88
N ASN A 322 -22.69 -10.61 21.15
CA ASN A 322 -22.11 -9.91 22.30
C ASN A 322 -20.86 -10.59 22.87
N LEU A 323 -20.35 -11.62 22.20
CA LEU A 323 -19.16 -12.34 22.62
C LEU A 323 -17.91 -11.43 22.68
N THR A 324 -17.18 -11.51 23.77
CA THR A 324 -15.84 -10.96 23.87
C THR A 324 -14.89 -11.73 22.92
N SER A 325 -13.79 -11.11 22.52
CA SER A 325 -12.75 -11.76 21.69
C SER A 325 -12.24 -13.08 22.30
N THR A 326 -12.24 -13.22 23.60
CA THR A 326 -11.87 -14.47 24.30
C THR A 326 -12.94 -15.55 24.14
N GLN A 327 -14.21 -15.21 24.29
CA GLN A 327 -15.33 -16.13 24.11
C GLN A 327 -15.48 -16.58 22.63
N ALA A 328 -15.24 -15.67 21.70
CA ALA A 328 -15.22 -16.01 20.27
C ALA A 328 -14.09 -17.00 19.92
N ARG A 329 -12.94 -16.92 20.62
CA ARG A 329 -11.83 -17.90 20.50
C ARG A 329 -12.17 -19.28 21.08
N GLU A 330 -12.93 -19.34 22.16
CA GLU A 330 -13.37 -20.60 22.77
C GLU A 330 -14.41 -21.34 21.91
N LEU A 331 -15.14 -20.60 21.06
CA LEU A 331 -16.07 -21.13 20.05
C LEU A 331 -15.37 -21.43 18.72
N HIS A 332 -14.06 -21.45 18.72
CA HIS A 332 -13.19 -21.72 17.59
C HIS A 332 -13.64 -22.92 16.76
N GLY A 333 -13.86 -22.75 15.49
CA GLY A 333 -14.29 -23.77 14.58
C GLY A 333 -15.81 -24.01 14.51
N CYS A 334 -16.57 -23.45 15.45
CA CYS A 334 -18.01 -23.64 15.49
C CYS A 334 -18.82 -22.63 14.66
N ILE A 335 -18.25 -21.49 14.32
CA ILE A 335 -18.94 -20.47 13.51
C ILE A 335 -18.38 -20.54 12.10
N ARG A 336 -19.24 -20.94 11.16
CA ARG A 336 -18.87 -21.05 9.74
C ARG A 336 -18.31 -19.73 9.23
N GLY A 337 -17.08 -19.77 8.71
CA GLY A 337 -16.40 -18.63 8.09
C GLY A 337 -15.74 -17.68 9.08
N MET A 338 -15.38 -18.09 10.30
CA MET A 338 -14.48 -17.36 11.19
C MET A 338 -13.10 -18.03 11.19
N ASP A 339 -12.08 -17.22 11.01
CA ASP A 339 -10.69 -17.58 11.27
C ASP A 339 -10.14 -16.63 12.33
N PRO A 340 -10.15 -17.02 13.61
CA PRO A 340 -9.70 -16.14 14.70
C PRO A 340 -8.24 -15.74 14.63
N ASP A 341 -7.40 -16.50 13.92
CA ASP A 341 -5.99 -16.16 13.75
C ASP A 341 -5.81 -15.02 12.74
N SER A 342 -6.64 -14.95 11.70
CA SER A 342 -6.51 -13.89 10.68
C SER A 342 -7.55 -12.79 10.83
N THR A 343 -8.79 -13.11 11.17
CA THR A 343 -9.90 -12.15 11.19
C THR A 343 -10.43 -11.83 12.60
N GLY A 344 -9.92 -12.53 13.63
CA GLY A 344 -10.36 -12.36 15.01
C GLY A 344 -11.82 -12.78 15.20
N TYR A 345 -12.65 -11.86 15.68
CA TYR A 345 -14.09 -12.08 15.86
C TYR A 345 -14.93 -11.73 14.60
N LEU A 346 -14.31 -11.28 13.51
CA LEU A 346 -15.01 -10.87 12.31
C LEU A 346 -15.44 -12.09 11.51
N ARG A 347 -16.69 -12.11 11.05
CA ARG A 347 -17.21 -13.18 10.21
C ARG A 347 -16.58 -13.15 8.81
N GLY A 348 -16.26 -14.32 8.26
CA GLY A 348 -15.74 -14.50 6.92
C GLY A 348 -14.23 -14.29 6.84
N PHE A 349 -13.70 -14.50 5.65
CA PHE A 349 -12.29 -14.40 5.29
C PHE A 349 -12.18 -14.04 3.80
N LYS A 350 -11.00 -14.03 3.23
CA LYS A 350 -10.77 -13.83 1.78
C LYS A 350 -11.83 -14.51 0.93
N LYS A 351 -12.37 -13.82 -0.06
CA LYS A 351 -13.49 -14.16 -0.96
C LYS A 351 -14.89 -14.02 -0.36
N ASP A 352 -15.04 -13.75 0.93
CA ASP A 352 -16.33 -13.50 1.56
C ASP A 352 -16.62 -11.99 1.62
N PHE A 353 -17.87 -11.59 1.33
CA PHE A 353 -18.34 -10.22 1.45
C PHE A 353 -18.80 -9.85 2.88
N TYR A 354 -18.18 -10.47 3.89
CA TYR A 354 -18.37 -10.15 5.29
C TYR A 354 -17.20 -9.33 5.84
N GLU A 355 -17.32 -8.86 7.07
CA GLU A 355 -16.30 -8.05 7.76
C GLU A 355 -14.91 -8.70 7.70
N GLY A 356 -14.78 -10.01 7.94
CA GLY A 356 -13.51 -10.72 7.92
C GLY A 356 -12.85 -10.80 6.54
N GLY A 357 -13.62 -10.68 5.45
CA GLY A 357 -13.09 -10.67 4.10
C GLY A 357 -12.77 -9.28 3.56
N LEU A 358 -13.40 -8.24 4.14
CA LEU A 358 -13.30 -6.88 3.64
C LEU A 358 -12.57 -5.93 4.58
N ARG A 359 -12.72 -6.08 5.91
CA ARG A 359 -12.07 -5.22 6.88
C ARG A 359 -10.61 -5.61 7.05
N VAL A 360 -9.73 -4.64 6.88
CA VAL A 360 -8.28 -4.85 6.83
C VAL A 360 -7.54 -3.96 7.81
N PRO A 361 -6.35 -4.39 8.32
CA PRO A 361 -5.54 -3.55 9.17
C PRO A 361 -5.05 -2.34 8.39
N THR A 362 -5.18 -1.13 8.99
CA THR A 362 -4.79 0.10 8.29
C THR A 362 -4.25 1.13 9.25
N VAL A 363 -3.09 1.68 8.92
CA VAL A 363 -2.42 2.75 9.64
C VAL A 363 -1.81 3.74 8.65
N ILE A 364 -1.93 5.04 8.96
CA ILE A 364 -1.25 6.10 8.22
C ILE A 364 -0.33 6.85 9.18
N GLU A 365 0.97 6.91 8.87
CA GLU A 365 1.94 7.72 9.58
C GLU A 365 2.42 8.86 8.68
N TRP A 366 2.23 10.09 9.14
CA TRP A 366 2.71 11.30 8.47
C TRP A 366 2.90 12.41 9.53
N PRO A 367 4.07 12.50 10.16
CA PRO A 367 4.27 13.38 11.32
C PRO A 367 3.95 14.85 11.08
N ALA A 368 4.27 15.40 9.92
CA ALA A 368 3.94 16.80 9.60
C ALA A 368 2.46 17.06 9.26
N GLY A 369 1.67 16.01 8.94
CA GLY A 369 0.32 16.17 8.43
C GLY A 369 -0.78 15.54 9.28
N ILE A 370 -0.46 14.57 10.14
CA ILE A 370 -1.47 13.79 10.88
C ILE A 370 -1.07 13.64 12.33
N GLU A 371 -1.92 14.14 13.24
CA GLU A 371 -1.78 13.86 14.68
C GLU A 371 -2.15 12.42 15.00
N PRO A 372 -1.38 11.72 15.86
CA PRO A 372 -1.65 10.36 16.26
C PRO A 372 -3.04 10.21 16.89
N ARG A 373 -3.85 9.29 16.36
CA ARG A 373 -5.18 8.98 16.88
C ARG A 373 -5.76 7.69 16.32
N VAL A 374 -6.84 7.24 16.92
CA VAL A 374 -7.67 6.14 16.40
C VAL A 374 -8.96 6.71 15.84
N THR A 375 -9.40 6.20 14.69
CA THR A 375 -10.69 6.55 14.10
C THR A 375 -11.55 5.32 13.80
N ASN A 376 -12.84 5.45 14.07
CA ASN A 376 -13.87 4.48 13.68
C ASN A 376 -14.69 4.97 12.48
N PHE A 377 -14.24 6.01 11.77
CA PHE A 377 -14.91 6.47 10.56
C PHE A 377 -14.76 5.42 9.46
N PRO A 378 -15.86 4.92 8.89
CA PRO A 378 -15.81 3.93 7.82
C PRO A 378 -15.14 4.52 6.58
N SER A 379 -14.08 3.89 6.11
CA SER A 379 -13.35 4.27 4.92
C SER A 379 -12.94 3.02 4.14
N SER A 380 -12.54 3.19 2.91
CA SER A 380 -12.20 2.07 2.03
C SER A 380 -11.05 2.41 1.08
N THR A 381 -10.57 1.44 0.35
CA THR A 381 -9.54 1.66 -0.68
C THR A 381 -10.00 2.60 -1.80
N TYR A 382 -11.29 2.80 -1.99
CA TYR A 382 -11.83 3.82 -2.93
C TYR A 382 -11.50 5.24 -2.50
N ASP A 383 -11.38 5.48 -1.19
CA ASP A 383 -11.10 6.80 -0.62
C ASP A 383 -9.62 7.18 -0.74
N MET A 384 -8.74 6.21 -1.03
CA MET A 384 -7.29 6.46 -1.14
C MET A 384 -6.97 7.41 -2.29
N PHE A 385 -7.55 7.20 -3.47
CA PHE A 385 -7.29 8.04 -4.64
C PHE A 385 -7.63 9.52 -4.39
N PRO A 386 -8.88 9.90 -4.04
CA PRO A 386 -9.21 11.30 -3.82
C PRO A 386 -8.43 11.93 -2.66
N THR A 387 -8.19 11.18 -1.57
CA THR A 387 -7.39 11.66 -0.42
C THR A 387 -5.96 11.98 -0.83
N LEU A 388 -5.33 11.10 -1.60
CA LEU A 388 -3.94 11.26 -2.01
C LEU A 388 -3.76 12.34 -3.06
N ILE A 389 -4.74 12.57 -3.93
CA ILE A 389 -4.74 13.71 -4.85
C ILE A 389 -4.85 15.03 -4.08
N ASP A 390 -5.68 15.11 -3.04
CA ASP A 390 -5.77 16.28 -2.17
C ASP A 390 -4.45 16.54 -1.41
N VAL A 391 -3.76 15.49 -0.99
CA VAL A 391 -2.42 15.56 -0.36
C VAL A 391 -1.36 16.07 -1.33
N ALA A 392 -1.43 15.66 -2.59
CA ALA A 392 -0.45 16.07 -3.62
C ALA A 392 -0.63 17.52 -4.11
N GLY A 393 -1.81 18.14 -3.89
CA GLY A 393 -2.16 19.51 -4.32
C GLY A 393 -2.81 19.50 -5.69
#